data_8694740511ff99bf65b333855935f833
#
_entry.id   8694740511ff99bf65b333855935f833
#
_cell.length_a   1.000
_cell.length_b   1.000
_cell.length_c   1.000
_cell.angle_alpha   90.00
_cell.angle_beta   90.00
_cell.angle_gamma   90.00
#
_symmetry.space_group_name_H-M   'P 1'
#
loop_
_entity.id
_entity.type
_entity.pdbx_description
1 polymer ?
#
loop_
_entity_poly.entity_id
_entity_poly.type
_entity_poly.pdbx_seq_one_letter_code
_entity_poly.pdbx_strand_id
1 'polypeptide(L)'
;HKEYRRQRQMCIRDSINILSEMMVKMVAEHGMKFFLRDAENILNAECVLLIGTHEQAQGLNCGHCGYATCVSRKEGVPCAINSVDVGIAIGSACATAADNRVDTRVMFSAGLAAQRLNWLEGCTQVYAIPVSASSKNPFFDRKPKE
;
A
#
# COMPACT_ATOMS: atom_id res chain seq x y z
N HIS A 1 24.77 3.57 6.91
CA HIS A 1 23.67 2.67 6.51
C HIS A 1 22.26 3.27 6.64
N LYS A 2 22.08 4.51 7.11
CA LYS A 2 20.75 5.16 7.22
C LYS A 2 20.22 5.70 5.89
N GLU A 3 21.07 5.88 4.89
CA GLU A 3 20.70 6.57 3.63
C GLU A 3 20.03 5.66 2.59
N TYR A 4 20.11 4.32 2.72
CA TYR A 4 19.62 3.38 1.71
C TYR A 4 18.17 2.92 1.92
N ARG A 5 17.50 3.25 3.02
CA ARG A 5 16.10 2.84 3.23
C ARG A 5 15.12 3.91 2.76
N ARG A 6 14.97 4.03 1.46
CA ARG A 6 13.92 4.86 0.83
C ARG A 6 12.53 4.23 0.95
N GLN A 7 12.47 2.94 1.27
CA GLN A 7 11.24 2.23 1.56
C GLN A 7 11.09 2.04 3.07
N ARG A 8 9.85 2.17 3.55
CA ARG A 8 9.48 1.91 4.93
C ARG A 8 8.42 0.82 4.98
N GLN A 9 8.48 0.03 6.03
CA GLN A 9 7.54 -1.05 6.28
C GLN A 9 6.99 -0.95 7.68
N MET A 10 5.71 -1.26 7.85
CA MET A 10 5.03 -1.32 9.14
C MET A 10 4.02 -2.46 9.11
N CYS A 11 3.95 -3.25 10.18
CA CYS A 11 2.93 -4.27 10.37
C CYS A 11 1.90 -3.76 11.39
N ILE A 12 0.63 -3.86 11.04
CA ILE A 12 -0.48 -3.39 11.88
C ILE A 12 -1.36 -4.58 12.24
N ARG A 13 -1.75 -4.68 13.51
CA ARG A 13 -2.70 -5.66 14.03
C ARG A 13 -3.87 -5.02 14.75
N ASP A 14 -3.58 -4.23 15.77
CA ASP A 14 -4.60 -3.72 16.70
C ASP A 14 -5.40 -2.51 16.17
N SER A 15 -4.95 -1.93 15.05
CA SER A 15 -5.54 -0.71 14.47
C SER A 15 -6.18 -0.94 13.09
N ILE A 16 -6.47 -2.19 12.71
CA ILE A 16 -7.08 -2.52 11.42
C ILE A 16 -8.48 -1.89 11.28
N ASN A 17 -9.25 -1.82 12.37
CA ASN A 17 -10.55 -1.18 12.40
C ASN A 17 -10.46 0.33 12.08
N ILE A 18 -9.43 1.02 12.57
CA ILE A 18 -9.20 2.44 12.28
C ILE A 18 -8.95 2.63 10.78
N LEU A 19 -8.15 1.73 10.19
CA LEU A 19 -7.87 1.74 8.75
C LEU A 19 -9.15 1.52 7.93
N SER A 20 -9.97 0.53 8.32
CA SER A 20 -11.26 0.26 7.68
C SER A 20 -12.21 1.46 7.74
N GLU A 21 -12.35 2.10 8.90
CA GLU A 21 -13.17 3.29 9.07
C GLU A 21 -12.71 4.46 8.20
N MET A 22 -11.39 4.67 8.08
CA MET A 22 -10.83 5.69 7.19
C MET A 22 -11.15 5.39 5.73
N MET A 23 -11.07 4.12 5.30
CA MET A 23 -11.41 3.70 3.94
C MET A 23 -12.89 4.01 3.62
N VAL A 24 -13.80 3.77 4.56
CA VAL A 24 -15.22 4.10 4.41
C VAL A 24 -15.41 5.61 4.23
N LYS A 25 -14.75 6.42 5.03
CA LYS A 25 -14.80 7.89 4.92
C LYS A 25 -14.30 8.39 3.57
N MET A 26 -13.29 7.75 3.02
CA MET A 26 -12.69 8.14 1.73
C MET A 26 -13.59 7.83 0.52
N VAL A 27 -14.61 6.99 0.66
CA VAL A 27 -15.59 6.73 -0.41
C VAL A 27 -16.27 8.02 -0.90
N ALA A 28 -16.63 8.90 0.02
CA ALA A 28 -17.26 10.17 -0.31
C ALA A 28 -16.36 11.10 -1.13
N GLU A 29 -15.05 11.05 -0.89
CA GLU A 29 -14.05 11.88 -1.57
C GLU A 29 -13.65 11.32 -2.94
N HIS A 30 -13.47 9.99 -3.05
CA HIS A 30 -12.98 9.34 -4.26
C HIS A 30 -14.07 8.78 -5.17
N GLY A 31 -15.31 8.64 -4.68
CA GLY A 31 -16.44 8.11 -5.44
C GLY A 31 -16.31 6.64 -5.85
N MET A 32 -15.32 5.93 -5.32
CA MET A 32 -14.97 4.57 -5.72
C MET A 32 -15.55 3.53 -4.76
N LYS A 33 -16.63 2.88 -5.17
CA LYS A 33 -17.35 1.89 -4.35
C LYS A 33 -16.50 0.71 -3.86
N PHE A 34 -15.40 0.38 -4.56
CA PHE A 34 -14.54 -0.73 -4.13
C PHE A 34 -13.84 -0.48 -2.78
N PHE A 35 -13.72 0.77 -2.34
CA PHE A 35 -13.24 1.10 -0.99
C PHE A 35 -14.10 0.47 0.11
N LEU A 36 -15.43 0.40 -0.08
CA LEU A 36 -16.33 -0.26 0.89
C LEU A 36 -16.06 -1.75 0.99
N ARG A 37 -15.92 -2.41 -0.16
CA ARG A 37 -15.57 -3.85 -0.22
C ARG A 37 -14.23 -4.11 0.47
N ASP A 38 -13.24 -3.30 0.16
CA ASP A 38 -11.90 -3.46 0.71
C ASP A 38 -11.87 -3.14 2.21
N ALA A 39 -12.65 -2.17 2.68
CA ALA A 39 -12.81 -1.86 4.10
C ALA A 39 -13.43 -3.03 4.88
N GLU A 40 -14.43 -3.72 4.30
CA GLU A 40 -15.00 -4.93 4.88
C GLU A 40 -14.00 -6.09 4.89
N ASN A 41 -13.31 -6.30 3.76
CA ASN A 41 -12.36 -7.38 3.60
C ASN A 41 -11.16 -7.27 4.54
N ILE A 42 -10.66 -6.06 4.78
CA ILE A 42 -9.47 -5.85 5.61
C ILE A 42 -9.71 -6.23 7.08
N LEU A 43 -10.97 -6.20 7.55
CA LEU A 43 -11.34 -6.62 8.90
C LEU A 43 -11.12 -8.13 9.13
N ASN A 44 -11.04 -8.92 8.06
CA ASN A 44 -10.74 -10.36 8.12
C ASN A 44 -9.22 -10.65 8.12
N ALA A 45 -8.38 -9.62 8.05
CA ALA A 45 -6.95 -9.80 8.09
C ALA A 45 -6.46 -10.02 9.52
N GLU A 46 -5.48 -10.89 9.68
CA GLU A 46 -4.77 -11.08 10.95
C GLU A 46 -3.75 -9.98 11.21
N CYS A 47 -3.17 -9.47 10.13
CA CYS A 47 -2.35 -8.28 10.14
C CYS A 47 -2.38 -7.60 8.76
N VAL A 48 -1.93 -6.36 8.72
CA VAL A 48 -1.76 -5.59 7.49
C VAL A 48 -0.33 -5.11 7.42
N LEU A 49 0.37 -5.51 6.36
CA LEU A 49 1.70 -4.98 6.06
C LEU A 49 1.54 -3.72 5.22
N LEU A 50 2.09 -2.61 5.69
CA LEU A 50 2.21 -1.38 4.91
C LEU A 50 3.61 -1.28 4.32
N ILE A 51 3.69 -0.94 3.04
CA ILE A 51 4.94 -0.68 2.33
C ILE A 51 4.82 0.69 1.66
N GLY A 52 5.79 1.55 1.90
CA GLY A 52 5.78 2.90 1.33
C GLY A 52 7.15 3.40 0.93
N THR A 53 7.18 4.44 0.15
CA THR A 53 8.40 5.14 -0.27
C THR A 53 8.27 6.64 -0.13
N HIS A 54 9.42 7.28 0.12
CA HIS A 54 9.53 8.74 0.19
C HIS A 54 9.48 9.40 -1.19
N GLU A 55 9.17 10.67 -1.21
CA GLU A 55 9.16 11.48 -2.42
C GLU A 55 10.57 11.72 -3.01
N GLN A 56 11.61 11.65 -2.19
CA GLN A 56 12.98 11.99 -2.59
C GLN A 56 13.44 11.20 -3.83
N ALA A 57 13.90 11.92 -4.85
CA ALA A 57 14.39 11.32 -6.08
C ALA A 57 15.70 10.53 -5.88
N GLN A 58 15.90 9.53 -6.76
CA GLN A 58 17.13 8.72 -6.77
C GLN A 58 18.39 9.47 -7.26
N GLY A 59 18.21 10.63 -7.92
CA GLY A 59 19.31 11.40 -8.48
C GLY A 59 19.89 10.86 -9.79
N LEU A 60 19.18 9.97 -10.47
CA LEU A 60 19.68 9.29 -11.68
C LEU A 60 19.48 10.09 -12.97
N ASN A 61 18.71 11.16 -12.95
CA ASN A 61 18.34 11.95 -14.13
C ASN A 61 17.82 11.07 -15.31
N CYS A 62 17.07 10.00 -14.98
CA CYS A 62 16.65 8.98 -15.96
C CYS A 62 15.48 9.42 -16.85
N GLY A 63 14.79 10.49 -16.51
CA GLY A 63 13.65 11.00 -17.28
C GLY A 63 12.35 10.18 -17.13
N HIS A 64 12.33 9.05 -16.41
CA HIS A 64 11.17 8.16 -16.34
C HIS A 64 9.94 8.79 -15.68
N CYS A 65 10.11 9.81 -14.84
CA CYS A 65 9.00 10.56 -14.26
C CYS A 65 8.47 11.70 -15.17
N GLY A 66 9.02 11.83 -16.39
CA GLY A 66 8.65 12.86 -17.36
C GLY A 66 9.46 14.17 -17.26
N TYR A 67 10.39 14.25 -16.31
CA TYR A 67 11.29 15.39 -16.16
C TYR A 67 12.72 15.03 -16.58
N ALA A 68 13.39 15.92 -17.30
CA ALA A 68 14.74 15.66 -17.83
C ALA A 68 15.79 15.42 -16.73
N THR A 69 15.65 16.12 -15.62
CA THR A 69 16.55 15.98 -14.45
C THR A 69 15.75 15.82 -13.17
N CYS A 70 16.35 15.19 -12.16
CA CYS A 70 15.70 15.03 -10.86
C CYS A 70 15.43 16.38 -10.18
N VAL A 71 16.30 17.36 -10.38
CA VAL A 71 16.16 18.70 -9.80
C VAL A 71 14.99 19.48 -10.43
N SER A 72 14.69 19.24 -11.72
CA SER A 72 13.59 19.91 -12.41
C SER A 72 12.20 19.32 -12.06
N ARG A 73 12.16 18.20 -11.33
CA ARG A 73 10.92 17.56 -10.90
C ARG A 73 10.16 18.44 -9.91
N LYS A 74 8.88 18.66 -10.18
CA LYS A 74 8.01 19.42 -9.27
C LYS A 74 7.76 18.64 -7.97
N GLU A 75 7.59 19.37 -6.89
CA GLU A 75 7.14 18.84 -5.60
C GLU A 75 5.82 18.06 -5.78
N GLY A 76 5.66 16.96 -5.07
CA GLY A 76 4.48 16.09 -5.16
C GLY A 76 4.49 15.11 -6.32
N VAL A 77 5.41 15.25 -7.29
CA VAL A 77 5.56 14.26 -8.37
C VAL A 77 6.43 13.09 -7.88
N PRO A 78 5.95 11.84 -7.91
CA PRO A 78 6.72 10.70 -7.44
C PRO A 78 7.93 10.42 -8.35
N CYS A 79 9.01 9.92 -7.77
CA CYS A 79 10.11 9.35 -8.53
C CYS A 79 9.69 8.00 -9.10
N ALA A 80 9.73 7.84 -10.42
CA ALA A 80 9.32 6.61 -11.09
C ALA A 80 10.14 5.38 -10.63
N ILE A 81 11.43 5.56 -10.37
CA ILE A 81 12.28 4.48 -9.87
C ILE A 81 11.86 4.06 -8.46
N ASN A 82 11.52 5.00 -7.58
CA ASN A 82 10.98 4.66 -6.26
C ASN A 82 9.66 3.87 -6.37
N SER A 83 8.81 4.20 -7.34
CA SER A 83 7.57 3.45 -7.57
C SER A 83 7.84 2.02 -8.04
N VAL A 84 8.84 1.82 -8.89
CA VAL A 84 9.30 0.48 -9.32
C VAL A 84 9.84 -0.30 -8.12
N ASP A 85 10.68 0.29 -7.30
CA ASP A 85 11.26 -0.34 -6.11
C ASP A 85 10.17 -0.77 -5.11
N VAL A 86 9.14 0.06 -4.91
CA VAL A 86 7.98 -0.32 -4.09
C VAL A 86 7.24 -1.51 -4.68
N GLY A 87 7.04 -1.54 -6.01
CA GLY A 87 6.43 -2.68 -6.69
C GLY A 87 7.21 -3.97 -6.50
N ILE A 88 8.54 -3.91 -6.56
CA ILE A 88 9.42 -5.06 -6.29
C ILE A 88 9.27 -5.53 -4.83
N ALA A 89 9.25 -4.61 -3.88
CA ALA A 89 9.08 -4.94 -2.47
C ALA A 89 7.71 -5.59 -2.19
N ILE A 90 6.64 -5.08 -2.80
CA ILE A 90 5.29 -5.64 -2.72
C ILE A 90 5.27 -7.06 -3.29
N GLY A 91 5.82 -7.26 -4.48
CA GLY A 91 5.90 -8.56 -5.14
C GLY A 91 6.67 -9.58 -4.31
N SER A 92 7.80 -9.18 -3.74
CA SER A 92 8.62 -10.02 -2.84
C SER A 92 7.86 -10.41 -1.57
N ALA A 93 7.15 -9.47 -0.95
CA ALA A 93 6.34 -9.74 0.24
C ALA A 93 5.20 -10.73 -0.06
N CYS A 94 4.49 -10.54 -1.17
CA CYS A 94 3.42 -11.44 -1.59
C CYS A 94 3.94 -12.84 -1.94
N ALA A 95 5.09 -12.94 -2.62
CA ALA A 95 5.73 -14.22 -2.92
C ALA A 95 6.13 -14.96 -1.64
N THR A 96 6.74 -14.29 -0.69
CA THR A 96 7.10 -14.87 0.62
C THR A 96 5.85 -15.36 1.37
N ALA A 97 4.78 -14.60 1.36
CA ALA A 97 3.51 -15.01 1.96
C ALA A 97 2.96 -16.29 1.29
N ALA A 98 2.96 -16.33 -0.04
CA ALA A 98 2.48 -17.49 -0.80
C ALA A 98 3.33 -18.75 -0.52
N ASP A 99 4.65 -18.62 -0.44
CA ASP A 99 5.56 -19.73 -0.09
C ASP A 99 5.26 -20.28 1.31
N ASN A 100 4.76 -19.45 2.21
CA ASN A 100 4.32 -19.82 3.56
C ASN A 100 2.83 -20.16 3.66
N ARG A 101 2.14 -20.31 2.53
CA ARG A 101 0.70 -20.63 2.46
C ARG A 101 -0.18 -19.62 3.20
N VAL A 102 0.18 -18.36 3.11
CA VAL A 102 -0.55 -17.25 3.70
C VAL A 102 -1.21 -16.45 2.59
N ASP A 103 -2.50 -16.16 2.75
CA ASP A 103 -3.27 -15.40 1.80
C ASP A 103 -3.00 -13.90 1.92
N THR A 104 -2.88 -13.25 0.77
CA THR A 104 -2.67 -11.80 0.69
C THR A 104 -3.49 -11.20 -0.44
N ARG A 105 -3.71 -9.90 -0.34
CA ARG A 105 -4.21 -9.07 -1.43
C ARG A 105 -3.60 -7.69 -1.32
N VAL A 106 -2.97 -7.20 -2.39
CA VAL A 106 -2.52 -5.81 -2.43
C VAL A 106 -3.72 -4.88 -2.53
N MET A 107 -3.86 -3.96 -1.56
CA MET A 107 -4.96 -3.01 -1.50
C MET A 107 -4.44 -1.58 -1.64
N PHE A 108 -4.66 -0.97 -2.79
CA PHE A 108 -4.43 0.44 -3.03
C PHE A 108 -5.27 1.33 -2.10
N SER A 109 -6.55 1.00 -1.91
CA SER A 109 -7.48 1.72 -1.05
C SER A 109 -7.01 1.82 0.40
N ALA A 110 -6.57 0.70 0.97
CA ALA A 110 -6.04 0.65 2.32
C ALA A 110 -4.69 1.37 2.44
N GLY A 111 -3.87 1.33 1.41
CA GLY A 111 -2.61 2.09 1.33
C GLY A 111 -2.85 3.60 1.36
N LEU A 112 -3.82 4.10 0.59
CA LEU A 112 -4.22 5.51 0.64
C LEU A 112 -4.77 5.91 2.01
N ALA A 113 -5.57 5.07 2.64
CA ALA A 113 -6.10 5.33 3.98
C ALA A 113 -4.97 5.41 5.02
N ALA A 114 -4.00 4.51 4.96
CA ALA A 114 -2.83 4.54 5.83
C ALA A 114 -1.98 5.80 5.61
N GLN A 115 -1.83 6.23 4.37
CA GLN A 115 -1.15 7.47 4.01
C GLN A 115 -1.90 8.69 4.58
N ARG A 116 -3.23 8.71 4.48
CA ARG A 116 -4.08 9.76 5.08
C ARG A 116 -3.96 9.81 6.60
N LEU A 117 -3.80 8.66 7.25
CA LEU A 117 -3.56 8.55 8.70
C LEU A 117 -2.11 8.84 9.10
N ASN A 118 -1.23 9.10 8.13
CA ASN A 118 0.20 9.37 8.35
C ASN A 118 0.94 8.24 9.09
N TRP A 119 0.55 7.00 8.85
CA TRP A 119 1.13 5.85 9.55
C TRP A 119 2.53 5.47 9.08
N LEU A 120 2.90 5.81 7.85
CA LEU A 120 4.28 5.79 7.38
C LEU A 120 4.72 7.23 7.10
N GLU A 121 5.08 7.93 8.16
CA GLU A 121 5.46 9.34 8.08
C GLU A 121 6.57 9.57 7.04
N GLY A 122 6.38 10.60 6.20
CA GLY A 122 7.29 10.96 5.12
C GLY A 122 7.15 10.11 3.86
N CYS A 123 6.28 9.09 3.83
CA CYS A 123 5.99 8.33 2.62
C CYS A 123 4.86 8.98 1.83
N THR A 124 5.08 9.18 0.53
CA THR A 124 4.10 9.77 -0.39
C THR A 124 3.36 8.72 -1.23
N GLN A 125 3.85 7.50 -1.23
CA GLN A 125 3.17 6.34 -1.81
C GLN A 125 3.17 5.23 -0.78
N VAL A 126 1.99 4.76 -0.40
CA VAL A 126 1.80 3.67 0.58
C VAL A 126 0.84 2.65 -0.01
N TYR A 127 1.22 1.40 0.10
CA TYR A 127 0.40 0.24 -0.28
C TYR A 127 0.20 -0.66 0.91
N ALA A 128 -0.96 -1.27 1.02
CA ALA A 128 -1.30 -2.18 2.10
C ALA A 128 -1.46 -3.61 1.57
N ILE A 129 -0.97 -4.56 2.34
CA ILE A 129 -1.07 -5.98 2.08
C ILE A 129 -1.69 -6.63 3.31
N PRO A 130 -3.03 -6.78 3.36
CA PRO A 130 -3.67 -7.60 4.38
C PRO A 130 -3.26 -9.06 4.22
N VAL A 131 -3.08 -9.73 5.35
CA VAL A 131 -2.55 -11.09 5.46
C VAL A 131 -3.53 -11.94 6.27
N SER A 132 -3.83 -13.12 5.77
CA SER A 132 -4.69 -14.09 6.47
C SER A 132 -4.17 -15.52 6.29
N ALA A 133 -4.27 -16.32 7.34
CA ALA A 133 -3.92 -17.73 7.35
C ALA A 133 -5.15 -18.61 7.66
N SER A 134 -6.29 -18.26 7.12
CA SER A 134 -7.53 -19.03 7.28
C SER A 134 -7.67 -20.14 6.23
N SER A 135 -8.62 -21.06 6.43
CA SER A 135 -8.90 -22.17 5.49
C SER A 135 -9.45 -21.71 4.14
N LYS A 136 -9.87 -20.47 4.02
CA LYS A 136 -10.44 -19.85 2.82
C LYS A 136 -9.90 -18.44 2.69
N ASN A 137 -9.48 -18.05 1.48
CA ASN A 137 -8.97 -16.69 1.25
C ASN A 137 -10.09 -15.65 1.43
N PRO A 138 -10.10 -14.86 2.52
CA PRO A 138 -11.21 -13.96 2.82
C PRO A 138 -11.24 -12.73 1.89
N PHE A 139 -10.13 -12.42 1.21
CA PHE A 139 -9.99 -11.21 0.40
C PHE A 139 -10.56 -11.36 -1.02
N PHE A 140 -10.79 -12.59 -1.47
CA PHE A 140 -11.33 -12.92 -2.78
C PHE A 140 -12.66 -13.70 -2.71
N ASP A 141 -13.13 -14.02 -1.52
CA ASP A 141 -14.41 -14.67 -1.32
C ASP A 141 -15.56 -13.69 -1.58
N ARG A 142 -16.25 -13.87 -2.69
CA ARG A 142 -17.36 -13.00 -3.09
C ARG A 142 -18.68 -13.64 -2.67
N LYS A 143 -19.53 -12.84 -2.00
CA LYS A 143 -20.93 -13.24 -1.80
C LYS A 143 -21.58 -13.45 -3.17
N PRO A 144 -22.45 -14.47 -3.35
CA PRO A 144 -23.26 -14.62 -4.55
C PRO A 144 -24.00 -13.30 -4.82
N LYS A 145 -24.11 -12.93 -6.08
CA LYS A 145 -24.98 -11.82 -6.46
C LYS A 145 -26.42 -12.33 -6.30
N GLU A 146 -27.18 -11.66 -5.45
CA GLU A 146 -28.65 -11.83 -5.42
C GLU A 146 -29.28 -11.32 -6.72
#